data_7e59f2f239d29684f8d96d72489f53f8
#
_entry.id   7e59f2f239d29684f8d96d72489f53f8
#
_cell.length_a   1.000
_cell.length_b   1.000
_cell.length_c   1.000
_cell.angle_alpha   90.00
_cell.angle_beta   90.00
_cell.angle_gamma   90.00
#
_symmetry.space_group_name_H-M   'P 1'
#
loop_
_entity.id
_entity.type
_entity.pdbx_description
1 polymer ?
#
loop_
_entity_poly.entity_id
_entity_poly.type
_entity_poly.pdbx_seq_one_letter_code
_entity_poly.pdbx_strand_id
1 'polypeptide(L)'
;MIFMLINKEGAKLSAVEILSAKPAWNIPIKKPSNELEASRGPLYAAINTQVENTVRWDYPATLYDRLNQLDFLFPKLSYNKNNELEKKLTVGFKILSGIYQKGIKKEDVDQLALNKNISWESDIDSIIDDINLMGKVLKNSPYFQFLKTWQQTFLGITSDAIALNFLFTTYYDFKRKDSPVGSSAKAKNFVNNAIILADKLVYEYVTQKWRGSSDSKISRNIANFNKLPDKYTQVSDANWLELIKLINDEQLIDENTISFALCKTLVYHVYSTHSLMGPDNSKVDVDHIIPQSLFESNGSIPNATNIKNSLFNLCPLPSRDNVKKTNKTLKNIEDPWLIQQIEKYSHIKQNKFIEYSNVHSWEKLKDERRSFYETDFIKAKTKIIT
;
A
#
# COMPACT_ATOMS: atom_id res chain seq x y z
N MET A 1 14.55 32.40 -12.12
CA MET A 1 16.02 32.66 -12.09
C MET A 1 16.53 33.07 -10.70
N ILE A 2 15.85 33.95 -9.97
CA ILE A 2 16.26 34.40 -8.62
C ILE A 2 16.28 33.21 -7.60
N PHE A 3 15.33 32.33 -7.60
CA PHE A 3 15.29 31.12 -6.71
C PHE A 3 16.45 30.15 -6.93
N MET A 4 16.94 29.99 -8.17
CA MET A 4 18.11 29.16 -8.45
C MET A 4 19.43 29.82 -7.99
N LEU A 5 19.48 31.13 -7.86
CA LEU A 5 20.67 31.86 -7.40
C LEU A 5 20.80 31.84 -5.88
N ILE A 6 19.68 31.91 -5.15
CA ILE A 6 19.66 31.81 -3.67
C ILE A 6 20.13 30.42 -3.20
N ASN A 7 19.92 29.38 -4.02
CA ASN A 7 20.30 28.01 -3.70
C ASN A 7 21.78 27.66 -3.90
N LYS A 8 22.59 28.53 -4.43
CA LYS A 8 24.04 28.29 -4.58
C LYS A 8 24.82 28.46 -3.27
N GLU A 9 24.27 29.16 -2.30
CA GLU A 9 24.96 29.55 -1.05
C GLU A 9 24.21 29.10 0.24
N GLY A 10 23.04 28.45 0.11
CA GLY A 10 22.19 28.03 1.22
C GLY A 10 21.79 26.52 1.22
N ALA A 11 20.89 26.12 2.09
CA ALA A 11 20.33 24.78 2.11
C ALA A 11 19.71 24.44 0.74
N LYS A 12 20.08 23.29 0.16
CA LYS A 12 19.55 22.82 -1.13
C LYS A 12 18.05 22.63 -1.02
N LEU A 13 17.27 23.39 -1.81
CA LEU A 13 15.84 23.14 -1.95
C LEU A 13 15.59 21.75 -2.53
N SER A 14 14.58 21.09 -2.02
CA SER A 14 14.11 19.83 -2.56
C SER A 14 13.49 20.04 -3.95
N ALA A 15 13.36 18.94 -4.72
CA ALA A 15 12.69 18.98 -6.01
C ALA A 15 11.24 19.47 -5.90
N VAL A 16 10.55 19.13 -4.80
CA VAL A 16 9.16 19.56 -4.53
C VAL A 16 9.09 21.06 -4.29
N GLU A 17 9.99 21.62 -3.48
CA GLU A 17 10.02 23.07 -3.23
C GLU A 17 10.26 23.86 -4.51
N ILE A 18 11.17 23.39 -5.38
CA ILE A 18 11.43 23.99 -6.68
C ILE A 18 10.20 23.92 -7.60
N LEU A 19 9.52 22.79 -7.63
CA LEU A 19 8.34 22.58 -8.46
C LEU A 19 7.16 23.40 -7.94
N SER A 20 6.90 23.38 -6.64
CA SER A 20 5.79 24.12 -6.00
C SER A 20 5.95 25.65 -6.14
N ALA A 21 7.19 26.14 -6.28
CA ALA A 21 7.46 27.57 -6.52
C ALA A 21 7.12 28.04 -7.95
N LYS A 22 6.79 27.16 -8.89
CA LYS A 22 6.41 27.55 -10.25
C LYS A 22 5.03 28.20 -10.25
N PRO A 23 4.84 29.38 -10.91
CA PRO A 23 3.55 30.09 -10.92
C PRO A 23 2.36 29.25 -11.41
N ALA A 24 2.59 28.31 -12.32
CA ALA A 24 1.55 27.40 -12.84
C ALA A 24 0.87 26.55 -11.76
N TRP A 25 1.53 26.27 -10.65
CA TRP A 25 1.02 25.48 -9.54
C TRP A 25 0.37 26.32 -8.43
N ASN A 26 0.65 27.60 -8.39
CA ASN A 26 0.32 28.48 -7.29
C ASN A 26 -1.07 29.11 -7.47
N ILE A 27 -2.11 28.30 -7.41
CA ILE A 27 -3.51 28.73 -7.55
C ILE A 27 -4.28 28.41 -6.26
N PRO A 28 -5.22 29.28 -5.84
CA PRO A 28 -6.01 29.05 -4.64
C PRO A 28 -6.83 27.78 -4.76
N ILE A 29 -6.76 26.93 -3.77
CA ILE A 29 -7.63 25.77 -3.66
C ILE A 29 -9.03 26.25 -3.30
N LYS A 30 -10.02 25.90 -4.11
CA LYS A 30 -11.39 26.36 -3.93
C LYS A 30 -12.10 25.69 -2.74
N LYS A 31 -11.70 24.51 -2.35
CA LYS A 31 -12.33 23.73 -1.26
C LYS A 31 -11.30 22.83 -0.58
N PRO A 32 -10.39 23.37 0.25
CA PRO A 32 -9.45 22.54 0.99
C PRO A 32 -10.16 21.67 2.02
N SER A 33 -9.58 20.53 2.40
CA SER A 33 -10.05 19.78 3.55
C SER A 33 -9.77 20.53 4.86
N ASN A 34 -10.47 20.18 5.93
CA ASN A 34 -10.22 20.75 7.25
C ASN A 34 -8.79 20.44 7.74
N GLU A 35 -8.28 19.26 7.40
CA GLU A 35 -6.92 18.85 7.72
C GLU A 35 -5.88 19.71 6.99
N LEU A 36 -6.09 20.00 5.71
CA LEU A 36 -5.23 20.87 4.92
C LEU A 36 -5.25 22.29 5.46
N GLU A 37 -6.42 22.83 5.77
CA GLU A 37 -6.56 24.15 6.40
C GLU A 37 -5.87 24.22 7.77
N ALA A 38 -6.03 23.21 8.61
CA ALA A 38 -5.40 23.16 9.93
C ALA A 38 -3.86 23.08 9.85
N SER A 39 -3.32 22.49 8.79
CA SER A 39 -1.86 22.41 8.58
C SER A 39 -1.22 23.75 8.18
N ARG A 40 -2.00 24.65 7.66
CA ARG A 40 -1.55 25.95 7.15
C ARG A 40 -0.87 26.80 8.22
N GLY A 41 -1.53 26.95 9.38
CA GLY A 41 -1.00 27.75 10.49
C GLY A 41 0.40 27.33 10.96
N PRO A 42 0.62 26.06 11.34
CA PRO A 42 1.92 25.56 11.75
C PRO A 42 3.02 25.67 10.70
N LEU A 43 2.70 25.42 9.42
CA LEU A 43 3.68 25.52 8.31
C LEU A 43 4.18 26.96 8.14
N TYR A 44 3.28 27.94 8.23
CA TYR A 44 3.65 29.34 8.03
C TYR A 44 4.18 30.03 9.30
N ALA A 45 3.78 29.57 10.49
CA ALA A 45 4.36 30.06 11.74
C ALA A 45 5.88 29.83 11.79
N ALA A 46 6.36 28.73 11.21
CA ALA A 46 7.78 28.44 11.13
C ALA A 46 8.58 29.46 10.25
N ILE A 47 7.90 30.18 9.33
CA ILE A 47 8.52 31.15 8.41
C ILE A 47 8.37 32.58 8.93
N ASN A 48 7.77 32.77 10.10
CA ASN A 48 7.54 34.08 10.74
C ASN A 48 6.85 35.13 9.86
N THR A 49 5.97 34.69 8.95
CA THR A 49 5.18 35.54 8.09
C THR A 49 3.78 35.70 8.67
N GLN A 50 3.26 36.95 8.66
CA GLN A 50 1.84 37.15 8.90
C GLN A 50 1.06 36.44 7.77
N VAL A 51 0.39 35.36 8.10
CA VAL A 51 -0.39 34.60 7.16
C VAL A 51 -1.70 35.35 6.91
N GLU A 52 -1.71 36.21 5.91
CA GLU A 52 -2.94 36.70 5.37
C GLU A 52 -3.73 35.56 4.69
N ASN A 53 -5.04 35.77 4.48
CA ASN A 53 -6.00 34.79 3.91
C ASN A 53 -5.67 34.34 2.46
N THR A 54 -4.46 34.55 1.98
CA THR A 54 -4.03 34.35 0.58
C THR A 54 -3.09 33.20 0.36
N VAL A 55 -2.91 32.33 1.37
CA VAL A 55 -2.06 31.16 1.19
C VAL A 55 -2.66 30.25 0.13
N ARG A 56 -1.85 30.00 -0.90
CA ARG A 56 -2.23 29.18 -2.04
C ARG A 56 -1.54 27.84 -1.93
N TRP A 57 -2.34 26.79 -2.06
CA TRP A 57 -1.83 25.43 -2.20
C TRP A 57 -1.62 25.12 -3.67
N ASP A 58 -0.62 24.30 -3.98
CA ASP A 58 -0.42 23.82 -5.33
C ASP A 58 -1.41 22.71 -5.72
N TYR A 59 -1.54 22.46 -7.01
CA TYR A 59 -2.43 21.42 -7.53
C TYR A 59 -2.08 20.01 -7.06
N PRO A 60 -0.81 19.59 -6.95
CA PRO A 60 -0.45 18.29 -6.39
C PRO A 60 -0.92 18.10 -4.95
N ALA A 61 -0.84 19.12 -4.11
CA ALA A 61 -1.37 19.08 -2.75
C ALA A 61 -2.90 18.95 -2.76
N THR A 62 -3.59 19.70 -3.60
CA THR A 62 -5.04 19.61 -3.77
C THR A 62 -5.49 18.23 -4.22
N LEU A 63 -4.81 17.69 -5.25
CA LEU A 63 -5.08 16.35 -5.74
C LEU A 63 -4.97 15.33 -4.61
N TYR A 64 -3.83 15.33 -3.91
CA TYR A 64 -3.56 14.35 -2.88
C TYR A 64 -4.54 14.47 -1.70
N ASP A 65 -4.88 15.68 -1.28
CA ASP A 65 -5.83 15.95 -0.20
C ASP A 65 -7.23 15.44 -0.52
N ARG A 66 -7.65 15.55 -1.77
CA ARG A 66 -8.99 15.19 -2.23
C ARG A 66 -9.15 13.75 -2.74
N LEU A 67 -8.08 12.93 -2.78
CA LEU A 67 -8.15 11.51 -3.14
C LEU A 67 -8.68 10.65 -1.99
N ASN A 68 -9.91 10.91 -1.56
CA ASN A 68 -10.51 10.31 -0.38
C ASN A 68 -11.05 8.88 -0.58
N GLN A 69 -11.15 8.40 -1.81
CA GLN A 69 -11.60 7.05 -2.13
C GLN A 69 -10.46 6.06 -2.37
N LEU A 70 -9.22 6.54 -2.36
CA LEU A 70 -8.01 5.72 -2.50
C LEU A 70 -7.19 5.61 -1.19
N ASP A 71 -7.85 5.68 -0.06
CA ASP A 71 -7.23 5.55 1.26
C ASP A 71 -6.55 4.19 1.51
N PHE A 72 -6.93 3.16 0.74
CA PHE A 72 -6.25 1.87 0.73
C PHE A 72 -4.94 1.87 -0.08
N LEU A 73 -4.76 2.84 -0.97
CA LEU A 73 -3.59 2.96 -1.84
C LEU A 73 -2.62 4.04 -1.35
N PHE A 74 -3.18 5.18 -0.96
CA PHE A 74 -2.44 6.33 -0.44
C PHE A 74 -2.98 6.73 0.93
N PRO A 75 -2.15 6.65 1.98
CA PRO A 75 -2.58 7.06 3.32
C PRO A 75 -2.88 8.56 3.34
N LYS A 76 -3.81 8.97 4.20
CA LYS A 76 -4.10 10.38 4.42
C LYS A 76 -2.84 11.16 4.76
N LEU A 77 -2.76 12.41 4.31
CA LEU A 77 -1.70 13.32 4.67
C LEU A 77 -1.66 13.49 6.21
N SER A 78 -0.50 13.24 6.79
CA SER A 78 -0.22 13.64 8.16
C SER A 78 0.66 14.88 8.10
N TYR A 79 0.12 16.02 8.48
CA TYR A 79 0.81 17.30 8.38
C TYR A 79 1.82 17.55 9.51
N ASN A 80 1.91 16.64 10.47
CA ASN A 80 2.76 16.81 11.65
C ASN A 80 4.24 16.47 11.42
N LYS A 81 4.61 16.05 10.19
CA LYS A 81 5.99 15.67 9.86
C LYS A 81 6.38 16.20 8.48
N ASN A 82 7.20 17.23 8.44
CA ASN A 82 7.61 17.90 7.21
C ASN A 82 8.16 16.95 6.12
N ASN A 83 8.98 15.97 6.49
CA ASN A 83 9.54 14.99 5.53
C ASN A 83 8.49 14.05 4.91
N GLU A 84 7.38 13.81 5.59
CA GLU A 84 6.28 13.00 5.04
C GLU A 84 5.44 13.81 4.06
N LEU A 85 5.21 15.09 4.35
CA LEU A 85 4.48 15.98 3.45
C LEU A 85 5.18 16.10 2.10
N GLU A 86 6.49 16.34 2.09
CA GLU A 86 7.28 16.46 0.87
C GLU A 86 7.20 15.20 0.00
N LYS A 87 7.35 14.01 0.59
CA LYS A 87 7.21 12.75 -0.14
C LYS A 87 5.83 12.61 -0.77
N LYS A 88 4.78 12.98 -0.06
CA LYS A 88 3.40 12.89 -0.54
C LYS A 88 3.09 13.90 -1.63
N LEU A 89 3.62 15.10 -1.54
CA LEU A 89 3.54 16.09 -2.62
C LEU A 89 4.25 15.59 -3.89
N THR A 90 5.39 14.92 -3.73
CA THR A 90 6.08 14.26 -4.85
C THR A 90 5.18 13.22 -5.54
N VAL A 91 4.42 12.46 -4.78
CA VAL A 91 3.42 11.51 -5.34
C VAL A 91 2.34 12.26 -6.11
N GLY A 92 1.83 13.38 -5.59
CA GLY A 92 0.85 14.23 -6.29
C GLY A 92 1.38 14.73 -7.64
N PHE A 93 2.61 15.22 -7.69
CA PHE A 93 3.26 15.62 -8.96
C PHE A 93 3.38 14.44 -9.94
N LYS A 94 3.77 13.27 -9.46
CA LYS A 94 3.87 12.06 -10.28
C LYS A 94 2.52 11.61 -10.82
N ILE A 95 1.44 11.71 -10.03
CA ILE A 95 0.09 11.38 -10.49
C ILE A 95 -0.32 12.30 -11.65
N LEU A 96 -0.17 13.60 -11.50
CA LEU A 96 -0.50 14.55 -12.57
C LEU A 96 0.36 14.33 -13.81
N SER A 97 1.67 14.15 -13.63
CA SER A 97 2.59 13.88 -14.74
C SER A 97 2.25 12.57 -15.47
N GLY A 98 1.97 11.51 -14.72
CA GLY A 98 1.58 10.24 -15.33
C GLY A 98 0.29 10.33 -16.16
N ILE A 99 -0.67 11.15 -15.74
CA ILE A 99 -1.94 11.33 -16.46
C ILE A 99 -1.76 12.19 -17.71
N TYR A 100 -1.10 13.35 -17.60
CA TYR A 100 -0.98 14.31 -18.68
C TYR A 100 0.21 14.06 -19.61
N GLN A 101 1.37 13.72 -19.08
CA GLN A 101 2.62 13.55 -19.85
C GLN A 101 2.90 12.07 -20.19
N LYS A 102 2.13 11.14 -19.62
CA LYS A 102 2.36 9.70 -19.77
C LYS A 102 3.75 9.24 -19.32
N GLY A 103 4.32 9.95 -18.34
CA GLY A 103 5.58 9.65 -17.69
C GLY A 103 5.67 10.29 -16.32
N ILE A 104 6.55 9.78 -15.46
CA ILE A 104 6.72 10.25 -14.07
C ILE A 104 8.17 10.53 -13.71
N LYS A 105 9.06 10.50 -14.70
CA LYS A 105 10.45 10.92 -14.50
C LYS A 105 10.53 12.41 -14.23
N LYS A 106 11.66 12.86 -13.72
CA LYS A 106 11.89 14.28 -13.43
C LYS A 106 11.59 15.17 -14.64
N GLU A 107 12.05 14.75 -15.82
CA GLU A 107 11.86 15.48 -17.08
C GLU A 107 10.37 15.60 -17.44
N ASP A 108 9.60 14.53 -17.23
CA ASP A 108 8.16 14.53 -17.48
C ASP A 108 7.43 15.51 -16.53
N VAL A 109 7.81 15.51 -15.25
CA VAL A 109 7.26 16.42 -14.24
C VAL A 109 7.63 17.88 -14.54
N ASP A 110 8.86 18.13 -14.97
CA ASP A 110 9.30 19.48 -15.36
C ASP A 110 8.52 20.01 -16.57
N GLN A 111 8.24 19.18 -17.56
CA GLN A 111 7.44 19.53 -18.73
C GLN A 111 5.97 19.77 -18.41
N LEU A 112 5.45 19.11 -17.40
CA LEU A 112 4.05 19.24 -16.98
C LEU A 112 3.70 20.71 -16.68
N ALA A 113 4.58 21.43 -15.97
CA ALA A 113 4.38 22.84 -15.62
C ALA A 113 4.40 23.79 -16.84
N LEU A 114 4.93 23.35 -17.98
CA LEU A 114 5.01 24.09 -19.21
C LEU A 114 3.87 23.75 -20.18
N ASN A 115 3.04 22.77 -19.86
CA ASN A 115 1.98 22.30 -20.73
C ASN A 115 0.81 23.28 -20.76
N LYS A 116 0.72 24.08 -21.84
CA LYS A 116 -0.31 25.10 -22.05
C LYS A 116 -1.70 24.52 -22.37
N ASN A 117 -1.80 23.22 -22.66
CA ASN A 117 -3.06 22.56 -23.00
C ASN A 117 -3.84 22.12 -21.75
N ILE A 118 -3.32 22.37 -20.56
CA ILE A 118 -3.96 21.98 -19.30
C ILE A 118 -4.63 23.22 -18.70
N SER A 119 -5.93 23.12 -18.54
CA SER A 119 -6.73 24.11 -17.82
C SER A 119 -6.82 23.71 -16.34
N TRP A 120 -5.79 24.00 -15.58
CA TRP A 120 -5.58 23.48 -14.22
C TRP A 120 -6.82 23.60 -13.31
N GLU A 121 -7.54 24.71 -13.38
CA GLU A 121 -8.70 24.94 -12.52
C GLU A 121 -9.89 23.99 -12.78
N SER A 122 -10.11 23.62 -14.04
CA SER A 122 -11.20 22.73 -14.43
C SER A 122 -10.77 21.27 -14.49
N ASP A 123 -9.56 21.02 -14.99
CA ASP A 123 -9.07 19.68 -15.26
C ASP A 123 -8.75 18.94 -13.97
N ILE A 124 -8.25 19.63 -12.93
CA ILE A 124 -7.94 19.01 -11.64
C ILE A 124 -9.18 18.43 -10.95
N ASP A 125 -10.32 19.14 -10.99
CA ASP A 125 -11.55 18.65 -10.42
C ASP A 125 -12.03 17.38 -11.15
N SER A 126 -11.97 17.40 -12.49
CA SER A 126 -12.33 16.22 -13.31
C SER A 126 -11.47 15.01 -13.01
N ILE A 127 -10.15 15.19 -12.85
CA ILE A 127 -9.24 14.09 -12.53
C ILE A 127 -9.52 13.54 -11.13
N ILE A 128 -9.74 14.41 -10.15
CA ILE A 128 -10.07 14.00 -8.78
C ILE A 128 -11.37 13.19 -8.77
N ASP A 129 -12.38 13.66 -9.48
CA ASP A 129 -13.68 12.97 -9.56
C ASP A 129 -13.55 11.61 -10.26
N ASP A 130 -12.82 11.52 -11.37
CA ASP A 130 -12.55 10.26 -12.07
C ASP A 130 -11.83 9.25 -11.18
N ILE A 131 -10.76 9.68 -10.50
CA ILE A 131 -9.97 8.81 -9.62
C ILE A 131 -10.80 8.36 -8.40
N ASN A 132 -11.57 9.26 -7.81
CA ASN A 132 -12.45 8.92 -6.68
C ASN A 132 -13.58 7.99 -7.12
N LEU A 133 -14.18 8.19 -8.29
CA LEU A 133 -15.19 7.29 -8.85
C LEU A 133 -14.60 5.89 -9.07
N MET A 134 -13.42 5.80 -9.67
CA MET A 134 -12.69 4.54 -9.82
C MET A 134 -12.45 3.86 -8.46
N GLY A 135 -11.96 4.60 -7.47
CA GLY A 135 -11.73 4.10 -6.11
C GLY A 135 -13.01 3.57 -5.47
N LYS A 136 -14.14 4.26 -5.66
CA LYS A 136 -15.45 3.82 -5.18
C LYS A 136 -15.88 2.50 -5.83
N VAL A 137 -15.65 2.34 -7.15
CA VAL A 137 -15.95 1.07 -7.86
C VAL A 137 -15.08 -0.07 -7.34
N LEU A 138 -13.79 0.16 -7.12
CA LEU A 138 -12.90 -0.84 -6.54
C LEU A 138 -13.34 -1.28 -5.14
N LYS A 139 -13.75 -0.35 -4.29
CA LYS A 139 -14.24 -0.60 -2.92
C LYS A 139 -15.55 -1.38 -2.86
N ASN A 140 -16.28 -1.56 -3.96
CA ASN A 140 -17.42 -2.47 -4.00
C ASN A 140 -16.98 -3.96 -3.92
N SER A 141 -15.70 -4.27 -4.18
CA SER A 141 -15.15 -5.59 -3.98
C SER A 141 -14.72 -5.79 -2.54
N PRO A 142 -15.06 -6.93 -1.90
CA PRO A 142 -14.55 -7.29 -0.59
C PRO A 142 -13.02 -7.20 -0.49
N TYR A 143 -12.30 -7.59 -1.54
CA TYR A 143 -10.84 -7.52 -1.59
C TYR A 143 -10.32 -6.10 -1.28
N PHE A 144 -10.82 -5.07 -1.99
CA PHE A 144 -10.38 -3.69 -1.80
C PHE A 144 -11.04 -3.00 -0.60
N GLN A 145 -12.24 -3.43 -0.21
CA GLN A 145 -12.94 -2.92 0.97
C GLN A 145 -12.14 -3.21 2.24
N PHE A 146 -11.54 -4.37 2.34
CA PHE A 146 -10.73 -4.77 3.48
C PHE A 146 -9.34 -4.11 3.52
N LEU A 147 -8.78 -3.71 2.39
CA LEU A 147 -7.51 -2.99 2.36
C LEU A 147 -7.58 -1.66 3.13
N LYS A 148 -8.75 -1.05 3.23
CA LYS A 148 -8.97 0.15 4.04
C LYS A 148 -8.61 -0.07 5.52
N THR A 149 -8.84 -1.26 6.06
CA THR A 149 -8.55 -1.59 7.45
C THR A 149 -7.08 -1.90 7.71
N TRP A 150 -6.32 -2.28 6.67
CA TRP A 150 -4.94 -2.73 6.76
C TRP A 150 -3.90 -1.61 6.84
N GLN A 151 -4.32 -0.37 6.91
CA GLN A 151 -3.52 0.79 7.26
C GLN A 151 -2.29 1.18 6.43
N GLN A 152 -2.33 2.38 6.01
CA GLN A 152 -1.22 3.28 5.68
C GLN A 152 -0.49 3.01 4.37
N THR A 153 -0.54 1.80 3.78
CA THR A 153 0.12 1.50 2.51
C THR A 153 -0.63 0.41 1.76
N PHE A 154 -0.51 0.40 0.44
CA PHE A 154 -1.10 -0.64 -0.41
C PHE A 154 -0.58 -2.03 -0.01
N LEU A 155 -1.42 -2.85 0.62
CA LEU A 155 -1.07 -4.21 1.07
C LEU A 155 0.22 -4.29 1.93
N GLY A 156 0.51 -3.27 2.72
CA GLY A 156 1.77 -3.22 3.47
C GLY A 156 3.01 -2.95 2.61
N ILE A 157 2.84 -2.72 1.32
CA ILE A 157 3.92 -2.34 0.41
C ILE A 157 4.33 -0.91 0.70
N THR A 158 5.57 -0.68 1.09
CA THR A 158 6.11 0.63 1.43
C THR A 158 6.56 1.44 0.21
N SER A 159 6.47 0.87 -0.98
CA SER A 159 6.91 1.50 -2.22
C SER A 159 5.79 2.29 -2.89
N ASP A 160 5.89 3.62 -2.90
CA ASP A 160 4.99 4.49 -3.66
C ASP A 160 4.97 4.15 -5.15
N ALA A 161 6.07 3.64 -5.69
CA ALA A 161 6.15 3.25 -7.10
C ALA A 161 5.16 2.14 -7.46
N ILE A 162 4.99 1.15 -6.59
CA ILE A 162 4.03 0.06 -6.83
C ILE A 162 2.60 0.57 -6.74
N ALA A 163 2.32 1.43 -5.75
CA ALA A 163 1.03 2.08 -5.61
C ALA A 163 0.69 2.96 -6.84
N LEU A 164 1.67 3.72 -7.35
CA LEU A 164 1.53 4.50 -8.57
C LEU A 164 1.32 3.62 -9.81
N ASN A 165 2.06 2.51 -9.93
CA ASN A 165 1.85 1.58 -11.05
C ASN A 165 0.44 0.96 -11.02
N PHE A 166 -0.06 0.60 -9.83
CA PHE A 166 -1.43 0.15 -9.66
C PHE A 166 -2.42 1.24 -10.08
N LEU A 167 -2.26 2.47 -9.55
CA LEU A 167 -3.11 3.60 -9.88
C LEU A 167 -3.19 3.85 -11.39
N PHE A 168 -2.06 4.00 -12.06
CA PHE A 168 -2.05 4.31 -13.49
C PHE A 168 -2.65 3.18 -14.33
N THR A 169 -2.30 1.93 -14.02
CA THR A 169 -2.83 0.79 -14.77
C THR A 169 -4.34 0.68 -14.63
N THR A 170 -4.86 0.84 -13.42
CA THR A 170 -6.32 0.82 -13.19
C THR A 170 -7.01 2.07 -13.73
N TYR A 171 -6.43 3.26 -13.61
CA TYR A 171 -7.00 4.50 -14.14
C TYR A 171 -7.17 4.46 -15.66
N TYR A 172 -6.12 4.06 -16.39
CA TYR A 172 -6.21 3.95 -17.85
C TYR A 172 -7.17 2.86 -18.30
N ASP A 173 -7.26 1.73 -17.58
CA ASP A 173 -8.25 0.69 -17.89
C ASP A 173 -9.68 1.18 -17.59
N PHE A 174 -9.88 1.91 -16.50
CA PHE A 174 -11.15 2.51 -16.12
C PHE A 174 -11.65 3.48 -17.19
N LYS A 175 -10.80 4.42 -17.63
CA LYS A 175 -11.12 5.38 -18.69
C LYS A 175 -11.42 4.69 -20.03
N ARG A 176 -10.63 3.67 -20.40
CA ARG A 176 -10.84 2.91 -21.63
C ARG A 176 -12.16 2.14 -21.65
N LYS A 177 -12.67 1.75 -20.51
CA LYS A 177 -13.96 1.07 -20.36
C LYS A 177 -15.14 2.03 -20.15
N ASP A 178 -14.98 3.30 -20.47
CA ASP A 178 -15.98 4.36 -20.31
C ASP A 178 -16.42 4.57 -18.86
N SER A 179 -15.46 4.52 -17.93
CA SER A 179 -15.66 4.76 -16.49
C SER A 179 -16.82 3.92 -15.93
N PRO A 180 -16.74 2.59 -15.96
CA PRO A 180 -17.85 1.70 -15.61
C PRO A 180 -18.25 1.87 -14.14
N VAL A 181 -19.55 1.89 -13.89
CA VAL A 181 -20.12 2.06 -12.54
C VAL A 181 -21.14 0.98 -12.20
N GLY A 182 -21.49 0.89 -10.91
CA GLY A 182 -22.50 -0.04 -10.41
C GLY A 182 -22.06 -1.51 -10.52
N SER A 183 -23.03 -2.40 -10.82
CA SER A 183 -22.85 -3.85 -10.92
C SER A 183 -22.80 -4.36 -12.35
N SER A 184 -22.49 -3.48 -13.31
CA SER A 184 -22.40 -3.86 -14.73
C SER A 184 -21.30 -4.90 -14.99
N ALA A 185 -21.43 -5.67 -16.06
CA ALA A 185 -20.41 -6.63 -16.49
C ALA A 185 -19.05 -5.95 -16.74
N LYS A 186 -19.06 -4.73 -17.28
CA LYS A 186 -17.83 -3.92 -17.45
C LYS A 186 -17.19 -3.57 -16.10
N ALA A 187 -18.00 -3.19 -15.08
CA ALA A 187 -17.48 -2.87 -13.75
C ALA A 187 -16.91 -4.11 -13.05
N LYS A 188 -17.60 -5.26 -13.12
CA LYS A 188 -17.09 -6.53 -12.59
C LYS A 188 -15.77 -6.93 -13.24
N ASN A 189 -15.68 -6.88 -14.56
CA ASN A 189 -14.45 -7.18 -15.30
C ASN A 189 -13.31 -6.21 -14.92
N PHE A 190 -13.62 -4.91 -14.74
CA PHE A 190 -12.64 -3.94 -14.28
C PHE A 190 -12.09 -4.29 -12.89
N VAL A 191 -12.96 -4.62 -11.95
CA VAL A 191 -12.58 -5.02 -10.58
C VAL A 191 -11.74 -6.29 -10.59
N ASN A 192 -12.13 -7.31 -11.36
CA ASN A 192 -11.35 -8.54 -11.49
C ASN A 192 -9.95 -8.28 -12.05
N ASN A 193 -9.83 -7.45 -13.08
CA ASN A 193 -8.52 -7.03 -13.60
C ASN A 193 -7.66 -6.33 -12.54
N ALA A 194 -8.27 -5.48 -11.71
CA ALA A 194 -7.56 -4.81 -10.63
C ALA A 194 -7.09 -5.78 -9.55
N ILE A 195 -7.86 -6.83 -9.23
CA ILE A 195 -7.46 -7.89 -8.29
C ILE A 195 -6.29 -8.70 -8.88
N ILE A 196 -6.36 -9.09 -10.14
CA ILE A 196 -5.26 -9.79 -10.84
C ILE A 196 -3.98 -8.93 -10.82
N LEU A 197 -4.11 -7.64 -11.05
CA LEU A 197 -2.97 -6.72 -10.98
C LEU A 197 -2.41 -6.63 -9.56
N ALA A 198 -3.26 -6.56 -8.54
CA ALA A 198 -2.83 -6.53 -7.14
C ALA A 198 -2.08 -7.82 -6.76
N ASP A 199 -2.60 -9.00 -7.13
CA ASP A 199 -1.95 -10.30 -6.95
C ASP A 199 -0.55 -10.31 -7.59
N LYS A 200 -0.46 -9.87 -8.84
CA LYS A 200 0.81 -9.76 -9.56
C LYS A 200 1.80 -8.82 -8.89
N LEU A 201 1.35 -7.63 -8.46
CA LEU A 201 2.23 -6.65 -7.83
C LEU A 201 2.74 -7.10 -6.47
N VAL A 202 1.93 -7.81 -5.70
CA VAL A 202 2.38 -8.43 -4.44
C VAL A 202 3.45 -9.48 -4.71
N TYR A 203 3.21 -10.38 -5.66
CA TYR A 203 4.18 -11.40 -6.05
C TYR A 203 5.50 -10.76 -6.52
N GLU A 204 5.42 -9.77 -7.40
CA GLU A 204 6.60 -9.04 -7.91
C GLU A 204 7.34 -8.29 -6.79
N TYR A 205 6.62 -7.74 -5.81
CA TYR A 205 7.23 -7.05 -4.67
C TYR A 205 7.97 -8.04 -3.77
N VAL A 206 7.34 -9.15 -3.41
CA VAL A 206 7.95 -10.16 -2.53
C VAL A 206 9.14 -10.83 -3.20
N THR A 207 9.06 -11.11 -4.50
CA THR A 207 10.18 -11.62 -5.30
C THR A 207 11.16 -10.53 -5.75
N GLN A 208 11.04 -9.32 -5.21
CA GLN A 208 11.98 -8.20 -5.38
C GLN A 208 12.16 -7.71 -6.83
N LYS A 209 11.21 -7.99 -7.72
CA LYS A 209 11.24 -7.53 -9.12
C LYS A 209 11.11 -6.02 -9.30
N TRP A 210 10.83 -5.28 -8.22
CA TRP A 210 10.72 -3.81 -8.23
C TRP A 210 11.97 -3.10 -7.75
N ARG A 211 13.09 -3.78 -7.60
CA ARG A 211 14.39 -3.16 -7.34
C ARG A 211 14.87 -2.36 -8.55
N GLY A 212 15.58 -1.26 -8.29
CA GLY A 212 16.16 -0.40 -9.33
C GLY A 212 15.26 0.76 -9.74
N SER A 213 15.34 1.21 -11.00
CA SER A 213 14.67 2.43 -11.51
C SER A 213 13.16 2.24 -11.72
N SER A 214 12.39 2.32 -10.65
CA SER A 214 10.93 2.16 -10.66
C SER A 214 10.23 3.20 -11.52
N ASP A 215 10.65 4.47 -11.49
CA ASP A 215 10.04 5.55 -12.27
C ASP A 215 10.15 5.32 -13.78
N SER A 216 11.29 4.79 -14.23
CA SER A 216 11.47 4.40 -15.65
C SER A 216 10.58 3.24 -16.06
N LYS A 217 10.38 2.26 -15.17
CA LYS A 217 9.48 1.12 -15.41
C LYS A 217 8.04 1.59 -15.53
N ILE A 218 7.60 2.45 -14.62
CA ILE A 218 6.24 3.02 -14.61
C ILE A 218 6.02 3.89 -15.86
N SER A 219 6.92 4.81 -16.17
CA SER A 219 6.80 5.66 -17.37
C SER A 219 6.69 4.83 -18.65
N ARG A 220 7.48 3.76 -18.77
CA ARG A 220 7.37 2.82 -19.89
C ARG A 220 6.01 2.10 -19.91
N ASN A 221 5.50 1.66 -18.77
CA ASN A 221 4.21 1.00 -18.68
C ASN A 221 3.07 1.93 -19.05
N ILE A 222 3.10 3.17 -18.63
CA ILE A 222 2.10 4.19 -18.98
C ILE A 222 2.14 4.48 -20.48
N ALA A 223 3.32 4.82 -21.01
CA ALA A 223 3.50 5.18 -22.43
C ALA A 223 3.07 4.04 -23.38
N ASN A 224 3.25 2.80 -22.97
CA ASN A 224 2.91 1.62 -23.77
C ASN A 224 1.65 0.91 -23.28
N PHE A 225 0.79 1.54 -22.50
CA PHE A 225 -0.34 0.89 -21.83
C PHE A 225 -1.18 -0.02 -22.74
N ASN A 226 -1.52 0.44 -23.94
CA ASN A 226 -2.31 -0.34 -24.90
C ASN A 226 -1.56 -1.52 -25.53
N LYS A 227 -0.23 -1.49 -25.48
CA LYS A 227 0.67 -2.50 -26.05
C LYS A 227 1.21 -3.48 -25.00
N LEU A 228 0.86 -3.32 -23.72
CA LEU A 228 1.30 -4.21 -22.66
C LEU A 228 0.44 -5.49 -22.66
N PRO A 229 0.94 -6.63 -23.18
CA PRO A 229 0.18 -7.87 -23.20
C PRO A 229 -0.07 -8.41 -21.80
N ASP A 230 0.88 -8.20 -20.89
CA ASP A 230 0.95 -8.89 -19.61
C ASP A 230 0.49 -8.05 -18.41
N LYS A 231 -0.20 -6.92 -18.64
CA LYS A 231 -0.62 -6.06 -17.52
C LYS A 231 -1.53 -6.74 -16.51
N TYR A 232 -2.36 -7.67 -16.98
CA TYR A 232 -3.28 -8.46 -16.15
C TYR A 232 -2.97 -9.96 -16.22
N THR A 233 -1.71 -10.33 -16.39
CA THR A 233 -1.31 -11.73 -16.32
C THR A 233 -1.42 -12.23 -14.90
N GLN A 234 -2.24 -13.24 -14.72
CA GLN A 234 -2.41 -13.91 -13.44
C GLN A 234 -1.13 -14.64 -13.05
N VAL A 235 -0.70 -14.49 -11.82
CA VAL A 235 0.37 -15.31 -11.25
C VAL A 235 -0.16 -16.75 -11.11
N SER A 236 0.56 -17.71 -11.69
CA SER A 236 0.14 -19.11 -11.64
C SER A 236 0.15 -19.65 -10.20
N ASP A 237 -0.69 -20.63 -9.95
CA ASP A 237 -0.70 -21.32 -8.65
C ASP A 237 0.66 -22.00 -8.38
N ALA A 238 1.30 -22.53 -9.41
CA ALA A 238 2.64 -23.11 -9.30
C ALA A 238 3.68 -22.08 -8.80
N ASN A 239 3.65 -20.85 -9.31
CA ASN A 239 4.56 -19.79 -8.85
C ASN A 239 4.30 -19.42 -7.39
N TRP A 240 3.04 -19.36 -6.97
CA TRP A 240 2.70 -19.09 -5.57
C TRP A 240 3.13 -20.22 -4.65
N LEU A 241 2.90 -21.48 -5.04
CA LEU A 241 3.33 -22.66 -4.28
C LEU A 241 4.85 -22.72 -4.16
N GLU A 242 5.58 -22.42 -5.23
CA GLU A 242 7.04 -22.33 -5.19
C GLU A 242 7.51 -21.25 -4.21
N LEU A 243 6.92 -20.06 -4.23
CA LEU A 243 7.23 -18.99 -3.28
C LEU A 243 6.96 -19.41 -1.83
N ILE A 244 5.82 -20.02 -1.56
CA ILE A 244 5.47 -20.53 -0.22
C ILE A 244 6.47 -21.58 0.22
N LYS A 245 6.89 -22.47 -0.68
CA LYS A 245 7.93 -23.47 -0.41
C LYS A 245 9.26 -22.83 -0.06
N LEU A 246 9.71 -21.84 -0.83
CA LEU A 246 10.94 -21.11 -0.54
C LEU A 246 10.91 -20.48 0.86
N ILE A 247 9.78 -19.90 1.26
CA ILE A 247 9.59 -19.34 2.60
C ILE A 247 9.59 -20.44 3.66
N ASN A 248 8.95 -21.59 3.37
CA ASN A 248 8.91 -22.73 4.27
C ASN A 248 10.30 -23.32 4.54
N ASP A 249 11.11 -23.41 3.51
CA ASP A 249 12.46 -23.95 3.59
C ASP A 249 13.48 -22.89 4.07
N GLU A 250 12.99 -21.68 4.45
CA GLU A 250 13.81 -20.55 4.91
C GLU A 250 14.90 -20.17 3.91
N GLN A 251 14.66 -20.45 2.63
CA GLN A 251 15.59 -20.18 1.56
C GLN A 251 15.69 -18.68 1.26
N LEU A 252 16.77 -18.30 0.63
CA LEU A 252 16.99 -16.94 0.18
C LEU A 252 16.31 -16.71 -1.18
N ILE A 253 15.72 -15.53 -1.35
CA ILE A 253 15.29 -15.04 -2.66
C ILE A 253 16.39 -14.10 -3.15
N ASP A 254 16.99 -14.38 -4.30
CA ASP A 254 18.11 -13.61 -4.86
C ASP A 254 19.19 -13.29 -3.80
N GLU A 255 19.64 -14.31 -3.06
CA GLU A 255 20.62 -14.21 -1.97
C GLU A 255 20.17 -13.37 -0.76
N ASN A 256 18.89 -12.97 -0.69
CA ASN A 256 18.33 -12.22 0.42
C ASN A 256 17.26 -13.00 1.16
N THR A 257 17.34 -13.03 2.47
CA THR A 257 16.30 -13.58 3.33
C THR A 257 14.99 -12.79 3.16
N ILE A 258 13.86 -13.49 3.13
CA ILE A 258 12.56 -12.83 3.10
C ILE A 258 12.36 -12.08 4.42
N SER A 259 12.35 -10.76 4.33
CA SER A 259 12.23 -9.89 5.52
C SER A 259 10.81 -9.90 6.10
N PHE A 260 10.69 -9.48 7.37
CA PHE A 260 9.40 -9.26 8.03
C PHE A 260 8.45 -8.38 7.20
N ALA A 261 8.97 -7.34 6.54
CA ALA A 261 8.16 -6.45 5.70
C ALA A 261 7.53 -7.19 4.51
N LEU A 262 8.26 -8.11 3.88
CA LEU A 262 7.76 -8.92 2.78
C LEU A 262 6.73 -9.95 3.26
N CYS A 263 6.98 -10.62 4.39
CA CYS A 263 6.03 -11.53 5.02
C CYS A 263 4.74 -10.81 5.43
N LYS A 264 4.85 -9.59 5.97
CA LYS A 264 3.70 -8.76 6.31
C LYS A 264 2.81 -8.46 5.10
N THR A 265 3.41 -8.14 3.96
CA THR A 265 2.69 -7.92 2.69
C THR A 265 1.94 -9.19 2.26
N LEU A 266 2.58 -10.35 2.37
CA LEU A 266 1.93 -11.64 2.07
C LEU A 266 0.75 -11.92 3.00
N VAL A 267 0.90 -11.68 4.30
CA VAL A 267 -0.21 -11.82 5.27
C VAL A 267 -1.40 -10.96 4.82
N TYR A 268 -1.18 -9.69 4.53
CA TYR A 268 -2.26 -8.79 4.09
C TYR A 268 -2.93 -9.29 2.80
N HIS A 269 -2.15 -9.68 1.82
CA HIS A 269 -2.68 -10.16 0.54
C HIS A 269 -3.52 -11.44 0.72
N VAL A 270 -2.98 -12.43 1.42
CA VAL A 270 -3.66 -13.72 1.65
C VAL A 270 -4.98 -13.50 2.39
N TYR A 271 -4.98 -12.72 3.46
CA TYR A 271 -6.20 -12.49 4.25
C TYR A 271 -7.23 -11.60 3.53
N SER A 272 -6.79 -10.66 2.70
CA SER A 272 -7.69 -9.90 1.82
C SER A 272 -8.34 -10.80 0.77
N THR A 273 -7.59 -11.75 0.24
CA THR A 273 -8.09 -12.75 -0.73
C THR A 273 -9.15 -13.65 -0.11
N HIS A 274 -8.99 -14.03 1.15
CA HIS A 274 -9.96 -14.86 1.86
C HIS A 274 -11.21 -14.12 2.33
N SER A 275 -11.27 -12.81 2.24
CA SER A 275 -12.37 -12.00 2.81
C SER A 275 -12.64 -12.31 4.29
N LEU A 276 -11.62 -12.74 5.02
CA LEU A 276 -11.72 -13.18 6.42
C LEU A 276 -11.89 -12.07 7.42
N MET A 277 -11.64 -10.84 6.97
CA MET A 277 -11.81 -9.64 7.79
C MET A 277 -13.23 -9.15 7.64
N GLY A 278 -14.00 -9.21 8.69
CA GLY A 278 -15.36 -8.64 8.72
C GLY A 278 -15.35 -7.12 8.54
N PRO A 279 -16.52 -6.50 8.35
CA PRO A 279 -16.68 -5.05 8.16
C PRO A 279 -16.33 -4.23 9.42
N ASP A 280 -15.72 -4.85 10.40
CA ASP A 280 -15.25 -4.18 11.59
C ASP A 280 -14.18 -3.16 11.18
N ASN A 281 -14.48 -1.86 11.34
CA ASN A 281 -13.60 -0.74 11.03
C ASN A 281 -12.37 -0.67 11.96
N SER A 282 -12.06 -1.73 12.68
CA SER A 282 -10.92 -1.79 13.57
C SER A 282 -9.61 -1.86 12.78
N LYS A 283 -8.65 -1.12 13.27
CA LYS A 283 -7.27 -1.19 12.83
C LYS A 283 -6.74 -2.62 13.03
N VAL A 284 -5.99 -3.15 12.07
CA VAL A 284 -5.41 -4.48 12.12
C VAL A 284 -3.90 -4.40 12.11
N ASP A 285 -3.27 -5.14 12.99
CA ASP A 285 -1.81 -5.30 13.05
C ASP A 285 -1.43 -6.72 12.60
N VAL A 286 -0.19 -6.91 12.22
CA VAL A 286 0.37 -8.26 12.04
C VAL A 286 1.06 -8.66 13.33
N ASP A 287 0.55 -9.72 13.93
CA ASP A 287 0.99 -10.25 15.21
C ASP A 287 1.79 -11.55 15.03
N HIS A 288 2.64 -11.85 16.02
CA HIS A 288 3.40 -13.09 16.11
C HIS A 288 2.65 -14.13 16.92
N ILE A 289 2.39 -15.28 16.33
CA ILE A 289 1.69 -16.41 17.00
C ILE A 289 2.52 -16.87 18.20
N ILE A 290 3.78 -17.21 17.96
CA ILE A 290 4.79 -17.42 19.01
C ILE A 290 5.50 -16.09 19.22
N PRO A 291 5.48 -15.52 20.44
CA PRO A 291 6.13 -14.24 20.72
C PRO A 291 7.61 -14.21 20.34
N GLN A 292 8.07 -13.09 19.77
CA GLN A 292 9.47 -12.91 19.35
C GLN A 292 10.46 -13.15 20.50
N SER A 293 10.11 -12.71 21.72
CA SER A 293 10.95 -12.86 22.91
C SER A 293 11.30 -14.31 23.25
N LEU A 294 10.45 -15.27 22.89
CA LEU A 294 10.74 -16.69 23.10
C LEU A 294 11.83 -17.22 22.17
N PHE A 295 11.93 -16.69 20.94
CA PHE A 295 13.02 -17.03 20.04
C PHE A 295 14.32 -16.38 20.47
N GLU A 296 14.27 -15.15 20.95
CA GLU A 296 15.44 -14.38 21.39
C GLU A 296 16.06 -14.93 22.67
N SER A 297 15.23 -15.41 23.59
CA SER A 297 15.68 -15.99 24.86
C SER A 297 16.21 -17.42 24.73
N ASN A 298 16.01 -18.08 23.60
CA ASN A 298 16.43 -19.46 23.38
C ASN A 298 17.56 -19.56 22.35
N GLY A 299 18.80 -19.35 22.79
CA GLY A 299 20.00 -19.38 21.94
C GLY A 299 20.30 -20.75 21.28
N SER A 300 19.52 -21.79 21.59
CA SER A 300 19.69 -23.12 20.98
C SER A 300 18.91 -23.32 19.67
N ILE A 301 18.08 -22.33 19.26
CA ILE A 301 17.31 -22.44 18.01
C ILE A 301 18.12 -21.86 16.86
N PRO A 302 18.50 -22.68 15.87
CA PRO A 302 19.17 -22.19 14.68
C PRO A 302 18.28 -21.16 13.94
N ASN A 303 18.89 -20.10 13.42
CA ASN A 303 18.18 -19.05 12.64
C ASN A 303 17.00 -18.38 13.34
N ALA A 304 16.98 -18.32 14.68
CA ALA A 304 15.89 -17.75 15.48
C ALA A 304 15.40 -16.38 14.97
N THR A 305 16.30 -15.53 14.49
CA THR A 305 15.99 -14.21 13.93
C THR A 305 15.12 -14.27 12.68
N ASN A 306 15.36 -15.24 11.80
CA ASN A 306 14.58 -15.41 10.56
C ASN A 306 13.24 -16.10 10.86
N ILE A 307 13.26 -17.11 11.71
CA ILE A 307 12.10 -17.91 12.09
C ILE A 307 11.04 -17.06 12.78
N LYS A 308 11.42 -16.19 13.73
CA LYS A 308 10.46 -15.35 14.46
C LYS A 308 9.59 -14.50 13.54
N ASN A 309 10.15 -14.06 12.42
CA ASN A 309 9.47 -13.21 11.45
C ASN A 309 8.96 -13.98 10.22
N SER A 310 8.99 -15.31 10.25
CA SER A 310 8.47 -16.15 9.17
C SER A 310 6.97 -15.90 8.94
N LEU A 311 6.54 -15.99 7.68
CA LEU A 311 5.14 -15.95 7.28
C LEU A 311 4.26 -16.87 8.14
N PHE A 312 4.77 -18.04 8.49
CA PHE A 312 4.04 -19.06 9.25
C PHE A 312 3.89 -18.71 10.74
N ASN A 313 4.70 -17.80 11.26
CA ASN A 313 4.54 -17.25 12.62
C ASN A 313 3.67 -15.98 12.67
N LEU A 314 3.15 -15.52 11.53
CA LEU A 314 2.44 -14.25 11.44
C LEU A 314 0.96 -14.47 11.16
N CYS A 315 0.10 -13.71 11.85
CA CYS A 315 -1.31 -13.61 11.55
C CYS A 315 -1.79 -12.17 11.75
N PRO A 316 -2.86 -11.74 11.07
CA PRO A 316 -3.48 -10.46 11.37
C PRO A 316 -4.23 -10.58 12.71
N LEU A 317 -4.26 -9.49 13.46
CA LEU A 317 -5.08 -9.38 14.66
C LEU A 317 -5.60 -7.95 14.78
N PRO A 318 -6.89 -7.73 15.14
CA PRO A 318 -7.37 -6.39 15.42
C PRO A 318 -6.47 -5.68 16.44
N SER A 319 -6.09 -4.42 16.18
CA SER A 319 -5.08 -3.72 16.98
C SER A 319 -5.43 -3.70 18.47
N ARG A 320 -6.73 -3.59 18.80
CA ARG A 320 -7.20 -3.69 20.18
C ARG A 320 -6.89 -5.04 20.81
N ASP A 321 -7.06 -6.11 20.07
CA ASP A 321 -6.83 -7.47 20.53
C ASP A 321 -5.33 -7.79 20.56
N ASN A 322 -4.56 -7.25 19.62
CA ASN A 322 -3.11 -7.31 19.63
C ASN A 322 -2.51 -6.64 20.88
N VAL A 323 -3.02 -5.45 21.26
CA VAL A 323 -2.62 -4.78 22.51
C VAL A 323 -2.96 -5.61 23.74
N LYS A 324 -4.11 -6.32 23.75
CA LYS A 324 -4.47 -7.22 24.86
C LYS A 324 -3.59 -8.47 24.93
N LYS A 325 -3.23 -9.02 23.76
CA LYS A 325 -2.35 -10.19 23.67
C LYS A 325 -0.96 -9.88 24.20
N THR A 326 -0.41 -8.71 23.84
CA THR A 326 0.97 -8.32 24.19
C THR A 326 1.99 -9.41 23.81
N ASN A 327 2.96 -9.69 24.66
CA ASN A 327 3.94 -10.78 24.53
C ASN A 327 3.48 -12.10 25.21
N LYS A 328 2.17 -12.26 25.49
CA LYS A 328 1.68 -13.48 26.10
C LYS A 328 1.80 -14.64 25.12
N THR A 329 2.20 -15.79 25.64
CA THR A 329 2.09 -17.06 24.91
C THR A 329 0.63 -17.49 24.80
N LEU A 330 0.29 -18.30 23.82
CA LEU A 330 -1.08 -18.71 23.59
C LEU A 330 -1.73 -19.37 24.81
N LYS A 331 -0.99 -20.19 25.57
CA LYS A 331 -1.48 -20.84 26.81
C LYS A 331 -1.87 -19.89 27.93
N ASN A 332 -1.33 -18.67 27.91
CA ASN A 332 -1.55 -17.65 28.94
C ASN A 332 -2.68 -16.68 28.58
N ILE A 333 -3.45 -16.99 27.52
CA ILE A 333 -4.58 -16.21 27.06
C ILE A 333 -5.85 -16.84 27.61
N GLU A 334 -6.51 -16.10 28.52
CA GLU A 334 -7.71 -16.54 29.23
C GLU A 334 -8.98 -15.85 28.73
N ASP A 335 -8.87 -14.69 28.05
CA ASP A 335 -10.00 -13.93 27.51
C ASP A 335 -10.67 -14.73 26.37
N PRO A 336 -11.93 -15.20 26.54
CA PRO A 336 -12.61 -16.01 25.53
C PRO A 336 -12.75 -15.32 24.17
N TRP A 337 -12.96 -14.00 24.17
CA TRP A 337 -13.02 -13.22 22.96
C TRP A 337 -11.68 -13.23 22.22
N LEU A 338 -10.58 -12.99 22.94
CA LEU A 338 -9.25 -13.00 22.36
C LEU A 338 -8.87 -14.40 21.82
N ILE A 339 -9.23 -15.47 22.54
CA ILE A 339 -9.07 -16.85 22.07
C ILE A 339 -9.78 -17.03 20.72
N GLN A 340 -11.05 -16.63 20.63
CA GLN A 340 -11.82 -16.73 19.40
C GLN A 340 -11.19 -15.93 18.25
N GLN A 341 -10.69 -14.71 18.51
CA GLN A 341 -10.01 -13.92 17.47
C GLN A 341 -8.71 -14.59 17.00
N ILE A 342 -7.92 -15.13 17.93
CA ILE A 342 -6.69 -15.85 17.59
C ILE A 342 -7.01 -17.09 16.77
N GLU A 343 -7.96 -17.95 17.19
CA GLU A 343 -8.37 -19.11 16.39
C GLU A 343 -8.78 -18.73 14.96
N LYS A 344 -9.60 -17.67 14.86
CA LYS A 344 -10.11 -17.16 13.58
C LYS A 344 -8.97 -16.73 12.64
N TYR A 345 -8.00 -15.99 13.14
CA TYR A 345 -6.99 -15.38 12.31
C TYR A 345 -5.69 -16.19 12.20
N SER A 346 -5.32 -16.94 13.23
CA SER A 346 -4.16 -17.83 13.13
C SER A 346 -4.49 -19.18 12.47
N HIS A 347 -5.77 -19.55 12.35
CA HIS A 347 -6.22 -20.89 11.95
C HIS A 347 -5.72 -22.02 12.88
N ILE A 348 -5.34 -21.67 14.11
CA ILE A 348 -4.89 -22.60 15.14
C ILE A 348 -6.00 -22.79 16.16
N LYS A 349 -6.39 -24.03 16.39
CA LYS A 349 -7.44 -24.36 17.37
C LYS A 349 -6.94 -24.22 18.81
N GLN A 350 -7.83 -23.81 19.73
CA GLN A 350 -7.51 -23.58 21.14
C GLN A 350 -6.84 -24.79 21.80
N ASN A 351 -7.22 -26.02 21.43
CA ASN A 351 -6.61 -27.24 21.97
C ASN A 351 -5.12 -27.40 21.62
N LYS A 352 -4.61 -26.60 20.67
CA LYS A 352 -3.19 -26.54 20.28
C LYS A 352 -2.42 -25.42 20.97
N PHE A 353 -3.08 -24.55 21.72
CA PHE A 353 -2.45 -23.37 22.31
C PHE A 353 -1.34 -23.73 23.31
N ILE A 354 -1.48 -24.81 24.08
CA ILE A 354 -0.43 -25.28 24.99
C ILE A 354 0.80 -25.71 24.21
N GLU A 355 0.61 -26.52 23.15
CA GLU A 355 1.69 -27.01 22.30
C GLU A 355 2.44 -25.86 21.65
N TYR A 356 1.74 -24.91 20.98
CA TYR A 356 2.35 -23.80 20.23
C TYR A 356 2.76 -22.60 21.12
N SER A 357 2.64 -22.74 22.43
CA SER A 357 3.27 -21.81 23.37
C SER A 357 4.74 -22.10 23.63
N ASN A 358 5.24 -23.21 23.07
CA ASN A 358 6.63 -23.60 23.17
C ASN A 358 7.31 -23.41 21.82
N VAL A 359 8.41 -22.67 21.82
CA VAL A 359 9.20 -22.41 20.62
C VAL A 359 9.77 -23.68 19.96
N HIS A 360 9.98 -24.75 20.74
CA HIS A 360 10.41 -26.03 20.21
C HIS A 360 9.33 -26.75 19.37
N SER A 361 8.07 -26.27 19.43
CA SER A 361 6.99 -26.73 18.56
C SER A 361 6.93 -26.00 17.21
N TRP A 362 7.95 -25.20 16.89
CA TRP A 362 8.00 -24.38 15.68
C TRP A 362 7.72 -25.20 14.41
N GLU A 363 8.39 -26.33 14.22
CA GLU A 363 8.21 -27.14 13.00
C GLU A 363 6.77 -27.63 12.82
N LYS A 364 6.10 -28.02 13.91
CA LYS A 364 4.69 -28.42 13.85
C LYS A 364 3.77 -27.24 13.52
N LEU A 365 4.00 -26.09 14.13
CA LEU A 365 3.26 -24.86 13.81
C LEU A 365 3.43 -24.50 12.34
N LYS A 366 4.66 -24.53 11.86
CA LYS A 366 5.02 -24.23 10.47
C LYS A 366 4.27 -25.15 9.51
N ASP A 367 4.25 -26.45 9.76
CA ASP A 367 3.54 -27.44 8.92
C ASP A 367 2.03 -27.21 8.89
N GLU A 368 1.40 -26.94 10.04
CA GLU A 368 -0.03 -26.64 10.11
C GLU A 368 -0.37 -25.36 9.35
N ARG A 369 0.44 -24.30 9.53
CA ARG A 369 0.25 -23.02 8.84
C ARG A 369 0.53 -23.12 7.34
N ARG A 370 1.52 -23.92 6.93
CA ARG A 370 1.82 -24.17 5.53
C ARG A 370 0.60 -24.70 4.78
N SER A 371 -0.12 -25.66 5.35
CA SER A 371 -1.34 -26.23 4.75
C SER A 371 -2.38 -25.15 4.45
N PHE A 372 -2.57 -24.15 5.32
CA PHE A 372 -3.43 -23.00 5.08
C PHE A 372 -2.99 -22.19 3.85
N TYR A 373 -1.71 -21.88 3.73
CA TYR A 373 -1.20 -21.09 2.60
C TYR A 373 -1.21 -21.88 1.29
N GLU A 374 -0.84 -23.14 1.30
CA GLU A 374 -0.77 -23.96 0.08
C GLU A 374 -2.16 -24.38 -0.44
N THR A 375 -3.11 -24.56 0.43
CA THR A 375 -4.43 -25.10 0.05
C THR A 375 -5.51 -24.03 0.04
N ASP A 376 -5.72 -23.36 1.16
CA ASP A 376 -6.87 -22.47 1.31
C ASP A 376 -6.66 -21.15 0.59
N PHE A 377 -5.44 -20.59 0.64
CA PHE A 377 -5.12 -19.38 -0.10
C PHE A 377 -5.27 -19.59 -1.61
N ILE A 378 -4.73 -20.67 -2.17
CA ILE A 378 -4.82 -20.94 -3.61
C ILE A 378 -6.28 -21.12 -4.05
N LYS A 379 -7.08 -21.86 -3.28
CA LYS A 379 -8.53 -21.99 -3.54
C LYS A 379 -9.26 -20.65 -3.50
N ALA A 380 -8.97 -19.81 -2.50
CA ALA A 380 -9.60 -18.51 -2.36
C ALA A 380 -9.21 -17.58 -3.50
N LYS A 381 -7.94 -17.56 -3.91
CA LYS A 381 -7.43 -16.80 -5.05
C LYS A 381 -8.16 -17.16 -6.33
N THR A 382 -8.30 -18.44 -6.63
CA THR A 382 -9.05 -18.92 -7.81
C THR A 382 -10.48 -18.42 -7.79
N LYS A 383 -11.17 -18.51 -6.66
CA LYS A 383 -12.57 -18.09 -6.51
C LYS A 383 -12.80 -16.58 -6.68
N ILE A 384 -11.83 -15.75 -6.30
CA ILE A 384 -11.97 -14.28 -6.41
C ILE A 384 -11.70 -13.80 -7.83
N ILE A 385 -10.84 -14.49 -8.57
CA ILE A 385 -10.41 -14.11 -9.91
C ILE A 385 -11.36 -14.66 -10.99
N THR A 386 -12.15 -15.69 -10.69
CA THR A 386 -13.20 -16.22 -11.59
C THR A 386 -14.54 -15.52 -11.37
#